data_9e8e7a8aa7846dfafbade5bc9802f692
#
_entry.id   9e8e7a8aa7846dfafbade5bc9802f692
#
_cell.length_a   1.000
_cell.length_b   1.000
_cell.length_c   1.000
_cell.angle_alpha   90.00
_cell.angle_beta   90.00
_cell.angle_gamma   90.00
#
_symmetry.space_group_name_H-M   'P 1'
#
loop_
_entity.id
_entity.type
_entity.pdbx_description
1 polymer ?
#
loop_
_entity_poly.entity_id
_entity_poly.type
_entity_poly.pdbx_seq_one_letter_code
_entity_poly.pdbx_strand_id
1 'polypeptide(L)'
;MPELLRKDDTGWQGATWMTEIDGGSDLGAGVKTFAQLGANCWLLTGDKYFASNAGAELAVVAARPEGANAGVRGLALFLVPRYRKDGKLNYFIRRLKDKIGTRSVPTGEVELRESEGYLLASADSGIYVILEVLNLSRVANSVVSVALAQRAMADALAFAERRAAFGKRILDHPLLRCQFETRLNTLQCAFALAWESVQLLNEVWMERPPYSKRYHLFRLVAHLAKYWTAEFAIDTAKWAMEVHGGLGVLAEFGADRWLREAMILAIWEGTSHRQILDGLEVMERKQVHKMLFEQLKDVASAEELQELEAEVERHLKLPTDEKEAQAEAIFRRLAVFTADKLSRRHPP
;
A
#
# COMPACT_ATOMS: atom_id res chain seq x y z
N MET A 1 -22.79 -3.66 -12.38
CA MET A 1 -21.63 -3.49 -13.27
C MET A 1 -20.99 -4.85 -13.57
N PRO A 2 -21.64 -5.69 -14.35
CA PRO A 2 -21.13 -7.02 -14.70
C PRO A 2 -19.82 -6.95 -15.51
N GLU A 3 -19.59 -5.87 -16.25
CA GLU A 3 -18.42 -5.67 -17.10
C GLU A 3 -17.11 -5.64 -16.30
N LEU A 4 -17.09 -5.13 -15.08
CA LEU A 4 -15.92 -5.13 -14.19
C LEU A 4 -15.59 -6.53 -13.63
N LEU A 5 -16.53 -7.46 -13.67
CA LEU A 5 -16.35 -8.84 -13.19
C LEU A 5 -15.97 -9.81 -14.30
N ARG A 6 -15.94 -9.37 -15.54
CA ARG A 6 -15.56 -10.20 -16.69
C ARG A 6 -14.07 -10.50 -16.62
N LYS A 7 -13.71 -11.72 -17.04
CA LYS A 7 -12.33 -12.22 -17.06
C LYS A 7 -11.77 -12.37 -18.48
N ASP A 8 -12.50 -11.88 -19.48
CA ASP A 8 -12.08 -11.84 -20.87
C ASP A 8 -11.56 -10.44 -21.27
N ASP A 9 -11.08 -10.30 -22.47
CA ASP A 9 -10.52 -9.07 -23.04
C ASP A 9 -11.56 -7.93 -23.22
N THR A 10 -12.83 -8.21 -23.01
CA THR A 10 -13.91 -7.21 -23.00
C THR A 10 -14.26 -6.72 -21.59
N GLY A 11 -13.57 -7.23 -20.57
CA GLY A 11 -13.72 -6.79 -19.18
C GLY A 11 -13.28 -5.33 -19.00
N TRP A 12 -14.10 -4.54 -18.31
CA TRP A 12 -13.77 -3.16 -18.01
C TRP A 12 -12.65 -3.08 -16.96
N GLN A 13 -11.77 -2.12 -17.16
CA GLN A 13 -10.75 -1.79 -16.19
C GLN A 13 -11.23 -0.66 -15.29
N GLY A 14 -10.80 -0.71 -14.01
CA GLY A 14 -11.05 0.32 -13.02
C GLY A 14 -9.80 1.13 -12.70
N ALA A 15 -10.01 2.35 -12.24
CA ALA A 15 -8.98 3.22 -11.72
C ALA A 15 -9.43 3.92 -10.43
N THR A 16 -8.46 4.43 -9.66
CA THR A 16 -8.72 5.22 -8.45
C THR A 16 -7.87 6.49 -8.48
N TRP A 17 -8.52 7.66 -8.49
CA TRP A 17 -7.85 8.95 -8.61
C TRP A 17 -8.20 9.84 -7.42
N MET A 18 -7.30 9.88 -6.44
CA MET A 18 -7.46 10.68 -5.22
C MET A 18 -6.57 11.93 -5.25
N THR A 19 -5.27 11.73 -5.56
CA THR A 19 -4.20 12.72 -5.40
C THR A 19 -4.30 13.87 -6.40
N GLU A 20 -4.09 15.08 -5.90
CA GLU A 20 -3.92 16.31 -6.68
C GLU A 20 -2.51 16.87 -6.49
N ILE A 21 -2.18 17.98 -7.17
CA ILE A 21 -0.81 18.53 -7.15
C ILE A 21 -0.37 18.97 -5.74
N ASP A 22 -1.31 19.45 -4.94
CA ASP A 22 -1.04 19.94 -3.58
C ASP A 22 -0.89 18.82 -2.54
N GLY A 23 -1.08 17.55 -2.95
CA GLY A 23 -0.79 16.40 -2.11
C GLY A 23 -1.77 15.25 -2.17
N GLY A 24 -1.35 14.11 -1.63
CA GLY A 24 -2.13 12.89 -1.52
C GLY A 24 -2.20 12.35 -0.09
N SER A 25 -1.30 12.76 0.81
CA SER A 25 -1.31 12.32 2.21
C SER A 25 -2.38 13.03 3.04
N ASP A 26 -2.55 14.33 2.83
CA ASP A 26 -3.66 15.11 3.41
C ASP A 26 -4.74 15.35 2.34
N LEU A 27 -5.59 14.36 2.14
CA LEU A 27 -6.69 14.46 1.18
C LEU A 27 -7.67 15.59 1.55
N GLY A 28 -7.82 15.88 2.84
CA GLY A 28 -8.75 16.91 3.33
C GLY A 28 -8.42 18.29 2.85
N ALA A 29 -7.14 18.66 2.87
CA ALA A 29 -6.62 19.91 2.37
C ALA A 29 -6.22 19.86 0.90
N GLY A 30 -5.72 18.68 0.44
CA GLY A 30 -5.15 18.51 -0.91
C GLY A 30 -6.18 18.37 -2.02
N VAL A 31 -7.40 17.87 -1.76
CA VAL A 31 -8.42 17.69 -2.79
C VAL A 31 -9.21 18.98 -3.01
N LYS A 32 -8.98 19.62 -4.14
CA LYS A 32 -9.65 20.84 -4.62
C LYS A 32 -10.75 20.57 -5.65
N THR A 33 -10.73 19.37 -6.28
CA THR A 33 -11.80 18.97 -7.20
C THR A 33 -13.15 19.08 -6.50
N PHE A 34 -14.07 19.80 -7.12
CA PHE A 34 -15.43 19.97 -6.60
C PHE A 34 -16.45 19.30 -7.53
N ALA A 35 -17.62 18.98 -6.97
CA ALA A 35 -18.71 18.35 -7.67
C ALA A 35 -20.00 19.13 -7.46
N GLN A 36 -20.67 19.53 -8.53
CA GLN A 36 -21.97 20.19 -8.53
C GLN A 36 -23.05 19.23 -8.99
N LEU A 37 -24.22 19.31 -8.40
CA LEU A 37 -25.36 18.48 -8.80
C LEU A 37 -25.95 19.05 -10.10
N GLY A 38 -25.84 18.30 -11.18
CA GLY A 38 -26.50 18.58 -12.46
C GLY A 38 -27.89 17.94 -12.53
N ALA A 39 -28.53 18.05 -13.68
CA ALA A 39 -29.90 17.55 -13.88
C ALA A 39 -30.00 16.00 -13.72
N ASN A 40 -29.01 15.24 -14.17
CA ASN A 40 -29.04 13.76 -14.20
C ASN A 40 -27.82 13.09 -13.58
N CYS A 41 -26.77 13.84 -13.24
CA CYS A 41 -25.53 13.33 -12.67
C CYS A 41 -24.80 14.48 -11.97
N TRP A 42 -23.70 14.17 -11.28
CA TRP A 42 -22.80 15.18 -10.76
C TRP A 42 -21.83 15.62 -11.85
N LEU A 43 -21.44 16.88 -11.82
CA LEU A 43 -20.46 17.49 -12.71
C LEU A 43 -19.22 17.82 -11.89
N LEU A 44 -18.10 17.14 -12.22
CA LEU A 44 -16.84 17.28 -11.51
C LEU A 44 -15.91 18.23 -12.27
N THR A 45 -15.29 19.17 -11.54
CA THR A 45 -14.30 20.12 -12.08
C THR A 45 -13.07 20.15 -11.17
N GLY A 46 -11.88 19.96 -11.74
CA GLY A 46 -10.61 19.96 -11.05
C GLY A 46 -9.55 19.10 -11.73
N ASP A 47 -8.43 18.91 -11.08
CA ASP A 47 -7.27 18.23 -11.63
C ASP A 47 -6.84 17.04 -10.77
N LYS A 48 -6.55 15.90 -11.40
CA LYS A 48 -5.93 14.74 -10.74
C LYS A 48 -4.50 14.58 -11.22
N TYR A 49 -3.55 14.52 -10.27
CA TYR A 49 -2.12 14.61 -10.59
C TYR A 49 -1.43 13.26 -10.76
N PHE A 50 -1.95 12.21 -10.09
CA PHE A 50 -1.50 10.82 -10.23
C PHE A 50 -2.68 9.91 -10.59
N ALA A 51 -3.28 10.15 -11.76
CA ALA A 51 -4.37 9.33 -12.28
C ALA A 51 -3.82 8.06 -12.93
N SER A 52 -3.55 7.03 -12.12
CA SER A 52 -3.06 5.74 -12.62
C SER A 52 -4.17 5.00 -13.36
N ASN A 53 -3.76 4.17 -14.35
CA ASN A 53 -4.65 3.53 -15.32
C ASN A 53 -5.58 4.55 -16.01
N ALA A 54 -4.96 5.62 -16.53
CA ALA A 54 -5.67 6.78 -17.07
C ALA A 54 -6.60 6.45 -18.26
N GLY A 55 -6.46 5.29 -18.85
CA GLY A 55 -7.31 4.79 -19.95
C GLY A 55 -8.43 3.85 -19.49
N ALA A 56 -8.64 3.64 -18.19
CA ALA A 56 -9.68 2.75 -17.67
C ALA A 56 -11.09 3.21 -18.07
N GLU A 57 -12.02 2.28 -18.20
CA GLU A 57 -13.43 2.53 -18.53
C GLU A 57 -14.16 3.26 -17.41
N LEU A 58 -13.72 3.02 -16.14
CA LEU A 58 -14.28 3.66 -14.95
C LEU A 58 -13.16 4.10 -14.00
N ALA A 59 -13.31 5.31 -13.45
CA ALA A 59 -12.47 5.79 -12.36
C ALA A 59 -13.29 6.11 -11.12
N VAL A 60 -12.79 5.75 -9.95
CA VAL A 60 -13.27 6.22 -8.65
C VAL A 60 -12.50 7.49 -8.32
N VAL A 61 -13.20 8.61 -8.25
CA VAL A 61 -12.61 9.94 -8.10
C VAL A 61 -13.07 10.59 -6.80
N ALA A 62 -12.12 11.08 -6.00
CA ALA A 62 -12.44 11.89 -4.83
C ALA A 62 -12.73 13.33 -5.26
N ALA A 63 -13.83 13.87 -4.78
CA ALA A 63 -14.19 15.28 -4.98
C ALA A 63 -15.00 15.81 -3.79
N ARG A 64 -15.11 17.12 -3.68
CA ARG A 64 -15.93 17.79 -2.67
C ARG A 64 -17.27 18.19 -3.28
N PRO A 65 -18.40 17.62 -2.82
CA PRO A 65 -19.72 18.08 -3.20
C PRO A 65 -19.93 19.55 -2.85
N GLU A 66 -20.69 20.26 -3.67
CA GLU A 66 -21.11 21.62 -3.38
C GLU A 66 -21.84 21.70 -2.02
N GLY A 67 -21.48 22.68 -1.20
CA GLY A 67 -22.02 22.83 0.14
C GLY A 67 -21.46 21.88 1.22
N ALA A 68 -20.55 20.95 0.86
CA ALA A 68 -19.94 20.05 1.82
C ALA A 68 -18.92 20.76 2.73
N ASN A 69 -18.73 20.25 3.94
CA ASN A 69 -17.78 20.79 4.91
C ASN A 69 -16.34 20.76 4.40
N ALA A 70 -15.50 21.63 4.96
CA ALA A 70 -14.06 21.57 4.76
C ALA A 70 -13.45 20.28 5.38
N GLY A 71 -12.22 19.95 4.97
CA GLY A 71 -11.49 18.79 5.48
C GLY A 71 -11.93 17.46 4.85
N VAL A 72 -11.39 16.38 5.35
CA VAL A 72 -11.56 15.03 4.78
C VAL A 72 -13.01 14.52 4.88
N ARG A 73 -13.76 14.97 5.89
CA ARG A 73 -15.16 14.54 6.09
C ARG A 73 -16.13 15.10 5.05
N GLY A 74 -15.75 16.17 4.35
CA GLY A 74 -16.54 16.72 3.26
C GLY A 74 -16.20 16.16 1.88
N LEU A 75 -15.34 15.13 1.80
CA LEU A 75 -15.03 14.45 0.55
C LEU A 75 -15.99 13.31 0.29
N ALA A 76 -16.34 13.12 -0.97
CA ALA A 76 -17.12 11.99 -1.46
C ALA A 76 -16.40 11.32 -2.62
N LEU A 77 -16.81 10.09 -2.94
CA LEU A 77 -16.31 9.35 -4.09
C LEU A 77 -17.35 9.31 -5.19
N PHE A 78 -16.87 9.50 -6.41
CA PHE A 78 -17.69 9.47 -7.61
C PHE A 78 -17.16 8.44 -8.61
N LEU A 79 -18.05 7.70 -9.23
CA LEU A 79 -17.74 6.92 -10.43
C LEU A 79 -17.76 7.85 -11.64
N VAL A 80 -16.63 7.96 -12.29
CA VAL A 80 -16.43 8.77 -13.50
C VAL A 80 -16.17 7.83 -14.66
N PRO A 81 -17.12 7.66 -15.60
CA PRO A 81 -16.92 6.86 -16.79
C PRO A 81 -15.97 7.55 -17.77
N ARG A 82 -15.27 6.78 -18.58
CA ARG A 82 -14.36 7.30 -19.60
C ARG A 82 -15.09 8.14 -20.66
N TYR A 83 -16.30 7.75 -21.00
CA TYR A 83 -17.12 8.46 -21.97
C TYR A 83 -18.41 8.97 -21.34
N ARG A 84 -18.83 10.16 -21.76
CA ARG A 84 -20.15 10.73 -21.44
C ARG A 84 -21.27 9.96 -22.12
N LYS A 85 -22.51 10.20 -21.73
CA LYS A 85 -23.68 9.61 -22.39
C LYS A 85 -23.79 9.95 -23.88
N ASP A 86 -23.23 11.08 -24.30
CA ASP A 86 -23.18 11.52 -25.71
C ASP A 86 -22.02 10.89 -26.51
N GLY A 87 -21.24 9.98 -25.89
CA GLY A 87 -20.11 9.28 -26.51
C GLY A 87 -18.80 10.07 -26.54
N LYS A 88 -18.75 11.30 -26.03
CA LYS A 88 -17.52 12.10 -25.96
C LYS A 88 -16.68 11.69 -24.75
N LEU A 89 -15.36 11.93 -24.83
CA LEU A 89 -14.47 11.75 -23.69
C LEU A 89 -14.94 12.64 -22.53
N ASN A 90 -14.96 12.06 -21.34
CA ASN A 90 -15.49 12.69 -20.15
C ASN A 90 -14.44 13.47 -19.36
N TYR A 91 -13.18 13.30 -19.69
CA TYR A 91 -12.05 14.01 -19.07
C TYR A 91 -10.92 14.17 -20.08
N PHE A 92 -9.96 15.04 -19.77
CA PHE A 92 -8.81 15.32 -20.61
C PHE A 92 -7.52 14.84 -19.93
N ILE A 93 -6.67 14.09 -20.64
CA ILE A 93 -5.35 13.66 -20.17
C ILE A 93 -4.34 14.65 -20.74
N ARG A 94 -3.77 15.52 -19.88
CA ARG A 94 -2.78 16.51 -20.30
C ARG A 94 -1.47 15.87 -20.73
N ARG A 95 -0.99 14.89 -19.96
CA ARG A 95 0.22 14.11 -20.25
C ARG A 95 0.29 12.84 -19.40
N LEU A 96 1.11 11.90 -19.83
CA LEU A 96 1.52 10.77 -19.00
C LEU A 96 2.81 11.10 -18.26
N LYS A 97 2.93 10.58 -17.05
CA LYS A 97 4.12 10.79 -16.21
C LYS A 97 5.24 9.84 -16.58
N ASP A 98 6.46 10.35 -16.64
CA ASP A 98 7.69 9.56 -16.65
C ASP A 98 8.03 9.19 -15.19
N LYS A 99 7.95 7.90 -14.86
CA LYS A 99 8.12 7.38 -13.49
C LYS A 99 9.35 6.52 -13.38
N ILE A 100 9.92 6.43 -12.18
CA ILE A 100 11.05 5.52 -11.91
C ILE A 100 10.63 4.04 -12.04
N GLY A 101 9.42 3.68 -11.59
CA GLY A 101 8.86 2.33 -11.66
C GLY A 101 7.39 2.34 -12.06
N THR A 102 6.75 1.17 -12.15
CA THR A 102 5.36 0.98 -12.63
C THR A 102 5.12 1.63 -14.00
N ARG A 103 6.13 1.62 -14.87
CA ARG A 103 6.07 2.33 -16.17
C ARG A 103 5.05 1.73 -17.13
N SER A 104 4.70 0.46 -16.96
CA SER A 104 3.64 -0.21 -17.73
C SER A 104 2.22 0.24 -17.36
N VAL A 105 2.04 0.89 -16.21
CA VAL A 105 0.75 1.45 -15.80
C VAL A 105 0.72 2.93 -16.21
N PRO A 106 -0.09 3.33 -17.21
CA PRO A 106 -0.18 4.71 -17.65
C PRO A 106 -0.75 5.58 -16.52
N THR A 107 0.05 6.53 -16.03
CA THR A 107 -0.35 7.46 -14.98
C THR A 107 -0.40 8.86 -15.57
N GLY A 108 -1.59 9.46 -15.60
CA GLY A 108 -1.86 10.73 -16.22
C GLY A 108 -1.99 11.90 -15.23
N GLU A 109 -1.82 13.10 -15.78
CA GLU A 109 -2.41 14.31 -15.24
C GLU A 109 -3.76 14.51 -15.93
N VAL A 110 -4.84 14.32 -15.16
CA VAL A 110 -6.21 14.34 -15.69
C VAL A 110 -6.91 15.58 -15.25
N GLU A 111 -7.49 16.29 -16.22
CA GLU A 111 -8.34 17.46 -16.02
C GLU A 111 -9.81 17.06 -16.20
N LEU A 112 -10.58 17.37 -15.18
CA LEU A 112 -12.04 17.23 -15.16
C LEU A 112 -12.67 18.58 -15.49
N ARG A 113 -13.47 18.64 -16.55
CA ARG A 113 -14.18 19.85 -17.02
C ARG A 113 -15.68 19.56 -17.05
N GLU A 114 -16.35 19.79 -15.92
CA GLU A 114 -17.75 19.38 -15.76
C GLU A 114 -17.96 17.92 -16.16
N SER A 115 -17.01 17.06 -15.75
CA SER A 115 -17.03 15.62 -16.06
C SER A 115 -18.19 14.94 -15.37
N GLU A 116 -18.96 14.14 -16.11
CA GLU A 116 -20.09 13.37 -15.57
C GLU A 116 -19.59 12.38 -14.52
N GLY A 117 -20.21 12.39 -13.34
CA GLY A 117 -19.89 11.47 -12.25
C GLY A 117 -21.13 11.03 -11.50
N TYR A 118 -21.05 9.84 -10.93
CA TYR A 118 -22.13 9.22 -10.18
C TYR A 118 -21.66 8.95 -8.75
N LEU A 119 -22.36 9.53 -7.78
CA LEU A 119 -22.01 9.43 -6.36
C LEU A 119 -21.98 7.97 -5.91
N LEU A 120 -20.85 7.56 -5.33
CA LEU A 120 -20.70 6.28 -4.64
C LEU A 120 -21.08 6.45 -3.17
N ALA A 121 -22.07 5.70 -2.71
CA ALA A 121 -22.63 5.81 -1.37
C ALA A 121 -23.24 7.21 -1.09
N SER A 122 -23.55 7.54 0.17
CA SER A 122 -23.99 8.88 0.54
C SER A 122 -22.78 9.84 0.65
N ALA A 123 -23.00 11.13 0.42
CA ALA A 123 -21.96 12.14 0.58
C ALA A 123 -21.36 12.16 2.01
N ASP A 124 -22.17 11.90 3.03
CA ASP A 124 -21.73 11.82 4.44
C ASP A 124 -20.88 10.58 4.75
N SER A 125 -20.88 9.58 3.88
CA SER A 125 -20.13 8.34 4.05
C SER A 125 -18.80 8.34 3.28
N GLY A 126 -18.48 9.38 2.52
CA GLY A 126 -17.36 9.40 1.58
C GLY A 126 -16.02 9.04 2.22
N ILE A 127 -15.72 9.57 3.41
CA ILE A 127 -14.47 9.25 4.12
C ILE A 127 -14.33 7.76 4.44
N TYR A 128 -15.42 7.10 4.81
CA TYR A 128 -15.37 5.67 5.12
C TYR A 128 -15.07 4.83 3.87
N VAL A 129 -15.69 5.18 2.75
CA VAL A 129 -15.44 4.50 1.46
C VAL A 129 -14.00 4.77 0.97
N ILE A 130 -13.48 5.99 1.16
CA ILE A 130 -12.07 6.31 0.87
C ILE A 130 -11.14 5.43 1.71
N LEU A 131 -11.39 5.29 3.01
CA LEU A 131 -10.58 4.46 3.90
C LEU A 131 -10.64 2.98 3.52
N GLU A 132 -11.80 2.46 3.09
CA GLU A 132 -11.93 1.08 2.59
C GLU A 132 -11.03 0.85 1.36
N VAL A 133 -11.10 1.74 0.37
CA VAL A 133 -10.25 1.65 -0.83
C VAL A 133 -8.77 1.68 -0.46
N LEU A 134 -8.35 2.60 0.42
CA LEU A 134 -6.96 2.71 0.86
C LEU A 134 -6.48 1.47 1.63
N ASN A 135 -7.31 0.91 2.51
CA ASN A 135 -6.94 -0.29 3.26
C ASN A 135 -6.79 -1.51 2.35
N LEU A 136 -7.69 -1.67 1.37
CA LEU A 136 -7.56 -2.72 0.36
C LEU A 136 -6.25 -2.59 -0.44
N SER A 137 -5.94 -1.38 -0.89
CA SER A 137 -4.70 -1.10 -1.61
C SER A 137 -3.44 -1.37 -0.76
N ARG A 138 -3.47 -1.08 0.54
CA ARG A 138 -2.36 -1.38 1.47
C ARG A 138 -2.11 -2.88 1.60
N VAL A 139 -3.16 -3.69 1.71
CA VAL A 139 -3.05 -5.16 1.74
C VAL A 139 -2.48 -5.67 0.42
N ALA A 140 -3.03 -5.23 -0.71
CA ALA A 140 -2.52 -5.60 -2.04
C ALA A 140 -1.03 -5.22 -2.21
N ASN A 141 -0.65 -4.02 -1.73
CA ASN A 141 0.75 -3.56 -1.75
C ASN A 141 1.67 -4.48 -0.94
N SER A 142 1.23 -4.95 0.23
CA SER A 142 2.01 -5.88 1.06
C SER A 142 2.29 -7.19 0.33
N VAL A 143 1.26 -7.77 -0.31
CA VAL A 143 1.39 -8.99 -1.10
C VAL A 143 2.34 -8.82 -2.28
N VAL A 144 2.19 -7.72 -3.03
CA VAL A 144 3.06 -7.40 -4.17
C VAL A 144 4.51 -7.19 -3.70
N SER A 145 4.73 -6.55 -2.56
CA SER A 145 6.08 -6.35 -2.00
C SER A 145 6.78 -7.67 -1.70
N VAL A 146 6.08 -8.62 -1.09
CA VAL A 146 6.61 -9.98 -0.83
C VAL A 146 6.91 -10.70 -2.14
N ALA A 147 5.98 -10.67 -3.10
CA ALA A 147 6.16 -11.32 -4.40
C ALA A 147 7.35 -10.73 -5.18
N LEU A 148 7.56 -9.40 -5.12
CA LEU A 148 8.69 -8.74 -5.75
C LEU A 148 10.01 -9.13 -5.08
N ALA A 149 10.07 -9.14 -3.74
CA ALA A 149 11.25 -9.59 -3.00
C ALA A 149 11.60 -11.05 -3.34
N GLN A 150 10.62 -11.94 -3.37
CA GLN A 150 10.79 -13.34 -3.78
C GLN A 150 11.35 -13.43 -5.21
N ARG A 151 10.82 -12.66 -6.14
CA ARG A 151 11.29 -12.65 -7.53
C ARG A 151 12.73 -12.16 -7.63
N ALA A 152 13.08 -11.06 -6.97
CA ALA A 152 14.44 -10.54 -6.96
C ALA A 152 15.43 -11.56 -6.36
N MET A 153 15.04 -12.27 -5.28
CA MET A 153 15.85 -13.34 -4.70
C MET A 153 16.02 -14.52 -5.66
N ALA A 154 14.96 -14.93 -6.35
CA ALA A 154 15.02 -16.04 -7.31
C ALA A 154 15.98 -15.75 -8.46
N ASP A 155 15.92 -14.53 -9.02
CA ASP A 155 16.84 -14.10 -10.08
C ASP A 155 18.31 -14.04 -9.59
N ALA A 156 18.52 -13.51 -8.37
CA ALA A 156 19.84 -13.48 -7.73
C ALA A 156 20.38 -14.89 -7.48
N LEU A 157 19.54 -15.81 -7.03
CA LEU A 157 19.93 -17.22 -6.80
C LEU A 157 20.32 -17.90 -8.10
N ALA A 158 19.49 -17.79 -9.14
CA ALA A 158 19.77 -18.37 -10.45
C ALA A 158 21.07 -17.84 -11.07
N PHE A 159 21.40 -16.56 -10.83
CA PHE A 159 22.69 -16.00 -11.22
C PHE A 159 23.84 -16.55 -10.38
N ALA A 160 23.70 -16.62 -9.06
CA ALA A 160 24.72 -17.05 -8.13
C ALA A 160 25.10 -18.55 -8.30
N GLU A 161 24.17 -19.39 -8.74
CA GLU A 161 24.41 -20.81 -9.08
C GLU A 161 25.27 -21.01 -10.31
N ARG A 162 25.25 -20.06 -11.25
CA ARG A 162 25.96 -20.17 -12.53
C ARG A 162 27.27 -19.40 -12.56
N ARG A 163 27.36 -18.28 -11.85
CA ARG A 163 28.52 -17.41 -11.81
C ARG A 163 29.64 -18.01 -10.96
N ALA A 164 30.81 -18.16 -11.51
CA ALA A 164 32.01 -18.52 -10.77
C ALA A 164 32.96 -17.33 -10.58
N ALA A 165 33.55 -17.21 -9.40
CA ALA A 165 34.60 -16.27 -9.05
C ALA A 165 35.45 -16.85 -7.92
N PHE A 166 36.75 -16.53 -7.88
CA PHE A 166 37.68 -17.02 -6.87
C PHE A 166 37.68 -18.56 -6.73
N GLY A 167 37.63 -19.25 -7.87
CA GLY A 167 37.77 -20.71 -7.96
C GLY A 167 36.53 -21.56 -7.66
N LYS A 168 35.37 -20.94 -7.38
CA LYS A 168 34.11 -21.67 -7.14
C LYS A 168 32.89 -20.81 -7.53
N ARG A 169 31.68 -21.40 -7.50
CA ARG A 169 30.43 -20.64 -7.69
C ARG A 169 30.32 -19.57 -6.62
N ILE A 170 29.78 -18.41 -6.97
CA ILE A 170 29.62 -17.34 -5.97
C ILE A 170 28.68 -17.75 -4.84
N LEU A 171 27.67 -18.59 -5.10
CA LEU A 171 26.78 -19.15 -4.08
C LEU A 171 27.53 -20.00 -3.04
N ASP A 172 28.66 -20.60 -3.39
CA ASP A 172 29.43 -21.46 -2.48
C ASP A 172 30.32 -20.66 -1.51
N HIS A 173 30.36 -19.32 -1.65
CA HIS A 173 31.04 -18.45 -0.71
C HIS A 173 30.18 -18.27 0.57
N PRO A 174 30.76 -18.51 1.78
CA PRO A 174 29.99 -18.53 3.03
C PRO A 174 29.20 -17.25 3.30
N LEU A 175 29.77 -16.08 3.00
CA LEU A 175 29.09 -14.80 3.22
C LEU A 175 27.80 -14.70 2.38
N LEU A 176 27.89 -14.99 1.09
CA LEU A 176 26.74 -14.89 0.20
C LEU A 176 25.66 -15.93 0.57
N ARG A 177 26.07 -17.15 0.90
CA ARG A 177 25.13 -18.19 1.37
C ARG A 177 24.38 -17.76 2.62
N CYS A 178 25.09 -17.25 3.61
CA CYS A 178 24.48 -16.73 4.85
C CYS A 178 23.49 -15.59 4.56
N GLN A 179 23.83 -14.72 3.60
CA GLN A 179 22.93 -13.62 3.16
C GLN A 179 21.64 -14.18 2.51
N PHE A 180 21.72 -15.21 1.69
CA PHE A 180 20.53 -15.88 1.13
C PHE A 180 19.68 -16.50 2.22
N GLU A 181 20.28 -17.25 3.15
CA GLU A 181 19.57 -17.89 4.26
C GLU A 181 18.85 -16.85 5.15
N THR A 182 19.55 -15.77 5.52
CA THR A 182 18.96 -14.68 6.31
C THR A 182 17.77 -14.04 5.59
N ARG A 183 17.91 -13.75 4.29
CA ARG A 183 16.84 -13.13 3.50
C ARG A 183 15.66 -14.07 3.28
N LEU A 184 15.91 -15.38 3.12
CA LEU A 184 14.85 -16.36 3.01
C LEU A 184 14.00 -16.42 4.29
N ASN A 185 14.64 -16.44 5.45
CA ASN A 185 13.93 -16.40 6.73
C ASN A 185 13.12 -15.09 6.87
N THR A 186 13.70 -13.96 6.47
CA THR A 186 12.98 -12.66 6.50
C THR A 186 11.82 -12.66 5.50
N LEU A 187 11.96 -13.28 4.32
CA LEU A 187 10.89 -13.42 3.34
C LEU A 187 9.70 -14.21 3.89
N GLN A 188 9.96 -15.28 4.63
CA GLN A 188 8.94 -16.09 5.31
C GLN A 188 8.17 -15.24 6.34
N CYS A 189 8.89 -14.45 7.14
CA CYS A 189 8.27 -13.52 8.08
C CYS A 189 7.42 -12.46 7.36
N ALA A 190 7.94 -11.89 6.26
CA ALA A 190 7.22 -10.90 5.45
C ALA A 190 5.95 -11.48 4.82
N PHE A 191 6.04 -12.73 4.32
CA PHE A 191 4.87 -13.45 3.81
C PHE A 191 3.82 -13.65 4.91
N ALA A 192 4.22 -14.12 6.09
CA ALA A 192 3.30 -14.37 7.20
C ALA A 192 2.55 -13.10 7.62
N LEU A 193 3.24 -11.96 7.72
CA LEU A 193 2.61 -10.68 8.07
C LEU A 193 1.67 -10.18 6.95
N ALA A 194 2.08 -10.28 5.70
CA ALA A 194 1.23 -9.90 4.56
C ALA A 194 -0.02 -10.78 4.50
N TRP A 195 0.13 -12.09 4.70
CA TRP A 195 -0.96 -13.04 4.70
C TRP A 195 -1.95 -12.83 5.85
N GLU A 196 -1.45 -12.51 7.04
CA GLU A 196 -2.30 -12.13 8.18
C GLU A 196 -3.18 -10.92 7.82
N SER A 197 -2.63 -9.93 7.12
CA SER A 197 -3.41 -8.78 6.66
C SER A 197 -4.52 -9.17 5.68
N VAL A 198 -4.29 -10.17 4.83
CA VAL A 198 -5.30 -10.73 3.90
C VAL A 198 -6.38 -11.48 4.66
N GLN A 199 -6.01 -12.30 5.64
CA GLN A 199 -6.96 -13.06 6.45
C GLN A 199 -7.88 -12.12 7.24
N LEU A 200 -7.30 -11.13 7.91
CA LEU A 200 -8.06 -10.11 8.65
C LEU A 200 -8.99 -9.30 7.73
N LEU A 201 -8.52 -8.93 6.53
CA LEU A 201 -9.37 -8.27 5.54
C LEU A 201 -10.58 -9.14 5.17
N ASN A 202 -10.37 -10.43 4.93
CA ASN A 202 -11.46 -11.35 4.59
C ASN A 202 -12.50 -11.47 5.70
N GLU A 203 -12.08 -11.41 6.96
CA GLU A 203 -12.99 -11.46 8.11
C GLU A 203 -13.88 -10.20 8.20
N VAL A 204 -13.32 -9.02 7.90
CA VAL A 204 -13.97 -7.72 8.13
C VAL A 204 -14.49 -7.05 6.86
N TRP A 205 -14.36 -7.71 5.70
CA TRP A 205 -14.66 -7.16 4.38
C TRP A 205 -16.05 -6.54 4.23
N MET A 206 -17.04 -7.10 4.90
CA MET A 206 -18.43 -6.62 4.80
C MET A 206 -18.84 -5.67 5.93
N GLU A 207 -17.93 -5.34 6.84
CA GLU A 207 -18.26 -4.42 7.95
C GLU A 207 -18.61 -3.02 7.46
N ARG A 208 -19.46 -2.36 8.20
CA ARG A 208 -19.86 -0.95 8.01
C ARG A 208 -19.71 -0.19 9.31
N PRO A 209 -19.51 1.13 9.29
CA PRO A 209 -19.50 1.93 10.51
C PRO A 209 -20.79 1.76 11.35
N PRO A 210 -20.66 1.71 12.68
CA PRO A 210 -19.43 1.76 13.49
C PRO A 210 -18.65 0.44 13.43
N TYR A 211 -17.34 0.55 13.12
CA TYR A 211 -16.48 -0.62 12.95
C TYR A 211 -16.16 -1.33 14.27
N SER A 212 -16.00 -2.65 14.20
CA SER A 212 -15.59 -3.50 15.32
C SER A 212 -14.13 -3.26 15.73
N LYS A 213 -13.75 -3.78 16.90
CA LYS A 213 -12.35 -3.83 17.31
C LYS A 213 -11.51 -4.70 16.35
N ARG A 214 -12.10 -5.76 15.77
CA ARG A 214 -11.44 -6.63 14.79
C ARG A 214 -11.07 -5.86 13.52
N TYR A 215 -11.95 -5.01 13.03
CA TYR A 215 -11.65 -4.10 11.92
C TYR A 215 -10.49 -3.15 12.24
N HIS A 216 -10.44 -2.62 13.46
CA HIS A 216 -9.32 -1.75 13.84
C HIS A 216 -8.01 -2.51 14.02
N LEU A 217 -8.03 -3.78 14.45
CA LEU A 217 -6.87 -4.65 14.42
C LEU A 217 -6.40 -4.91 12.99
N PHE A 218 -7.33 -5.21 12.07
CA PHE A 218 -7.05 -5.31 10.65
C PHE A 218 -6.31 -4.07 10.15
N ARG A 219 -6.77 -2.86 10.46
CA ARG A 219 -6.10 -1.62 10.08
C ARG A 219 -4.66 -1.55 10.59
N LEU A 220 -4.43 -1.86 11.87
CA LEU A 220 -3.08 -1.88 12.43
C LEU A 220 -2.17 -2.85 11.66
N VAL A 221 -2.62 -4.09 11.47
CA VAL A 221 -1.83 -5.12 10.76
C VAL A 221 -1.58 -4.72 9.31
N ALA A 222 -2.55 -4.11 8.62
CA ALA A 222 -2.37 -3.60 7.25
C ALA A 222 -1.29 -2.50 7.19
N HIS A 223 -1.22 -1.61 8.18
CA HIS A 223 -0.16 -0.59 8.26
C HIS A 223 1.21 -1.21 8.53
N LEU A 224 1.31 -2.15 9.48
CA LEU A 224 2.56 -2.87 9.77
C LEU A 224 3.06 -3.64 8.55
N ALA A 225 2.17 -4.37 7.89
CA ALA A 225 2.48 -5.17 6.71
C ALA A 225 2.95 -4.28 5.55
N LYS A 226 2.19 -3.23 5.20
CA LYS A 226 2.55 -2.33 4.11
C LYS A 226 3.89 -1.64 4.34
N TYR A 227 4.14 -1.16 5.55
CA TYR A 227 5.40 -0.51 5.91
C TYR A 227 6.58 -1.48 5.75
N TRP A 228 6.55 -2.56 6.50
CA TRP A 228 7.73 -3.42 6.62
C TRP A 228 8.02 -4.24 5.36
N THR A 229 7.01 -4.77 4.69
CA THR A 229 7.23 -5.57 3.47
C THR A 229 7.76 -4.73 2.31
N ALA A 230 7.35 -3.46 2.19
CA ALA A 230 7.87 -2.57 1.16
C ALA A 230 9.34 -2.20 1.40
N GLU A 231 9.73 -1.90 2.64
CA GLU A 231 11.13 -1.64 2.99
C GLU A 231 11.99 -2.90 2.77
N PHE A 232 11.49 -4.07 3.16
CA PHE A 232 12.16 -5.35 2.89
C PHE A 232 12.33 -5.61 1.38
N ALA A 233 11.33 -5.29 0.56
CA ALA A 233 11.40 -5.45 -0.89
C ALA A 233 12.49 -4.56 -1.51
N ILE A 234 12.62 -3.31 -1.06
CA ILE A 234 13.68 -2.38 -1.50
C ILE A 234 15.06 -2.94 -1.15
N ASP A 235 15.27 -3.31 0.13
CA ASP A 235 16.55 -3.85 0.60
C ASP A 235 16.93 -5.13 -0.16
N THR A 236 15.97 -6.01 -0.38
CA THR A 236 16.18 -7.27 -1.11
C THR A 236 16.48 -7.04 -2.59
N ALA A 237 15.76 -6.16 -3.24
CA ALA A 237 15.99 -5.84 -4.67
C ALA A 237 17.35 -5.15 -4.89
N LYS A 238 17.72 -4.23 -3.99
CA LYS A 238 19.06 -3.60 -3.99
C LYS A 238 20.17 -4.62 -3.80
N TRP A 239 20.00 -5.54 -2.84
CA TRP A 239 20.96 -6.63 -2.62
C TRP A 239 21.01 -7.59 -3.82
N ALA A 240 19.90 -7.89 -4.48
CA ALA A 240 19.88 -8.72 -5.67
C ALA A 240 20.72 -8.12 -6.80
N MET A 241 20.70 -6.78 -6.97
CA MET A 241 21.60 -6.09 -7.90
C MET A 241 23.07 -6.28 -7.51
N GLU A 242 23.41 -6.21 -6.22
CA GLU A 242 24.79 -6.45 -5.75
C GLU A 242 25.27 -7.86 -6.05
N VAL A 243 24.40 -8.87 -5.90
CA VAL A 243 24.73 -10.27 -6.28
C VAL A 243 25.11 -10.39 -7.75
N HIS A 244 24.45 -9.62 -8.64
CA HIS A 244 24.79 -9.58 -10.07
C HIS A 244 26.08 -8.79 -10.36
N GLY A 245 26.62 -8.07 -9.39
CA GLY A 245 27.79 -7.21 -9.57
C GLY A 245 27.56 -6.13 -10.63
N GLY A 246 28.55 -5.85 -11.48
CA GLY A 246 28.41 -4.84 -12.54
C GLY A 246 27.25 -5.08 -13.52
N LEU A 247 26.86 -6.34 -13.72
CA LEU A 247 25.71 -6.68 -14.59
C LEU A 247 24.37 -6.22 -13.97
N GLY A 248 24.29 -6.13 -12.65
CA GLY A 248 23.08 -5.71 -11.93
C GLY A 248 22.64 -4.27 -12.21
N VAL A 249 23.54 -3.40 -12.70
CA VAL A 249 23.22 -2.01 -13.05
C VAL A 249 22.91 -1.81 -14.54
N LEU A 250 22.99 -2.87 -15.34
CA LEU A 250 22.71 -2.82 -16.77
C LEU A 250 21.23 -3.20 -17.02
N ALA A 251 20.50 -2.33 -17.68
CA ALA A 251 19.06 -2.50 -17.92
C ALA A 251 18.71 -3.79 -18.68
N GLU A 252 19.60 -4.27 -19.54
CA GLU A 252 19.42 -5.50 -20.32
C GLU A 252 19.35 -6.78 -19.47
N PHE A 253 19.90 -6.77 -18.23
CA PHE A 253 19.81 -7.89 -17.28
C PHE A 253 18.59 -7.80 -16.37
N GLY A 254 17.92 -6.66 -16.30
CA GLY A 254 16.64 -6.47 -15.64
C GLY A 254 16.67 -6.46 -14.09
N ALA A 255 17.84 -6.66 -13.46
CA ALA A 255 17.95 -6.64 -12.00
C ALA A 255 17.61 -5.27 -11.39
N ASP A 256 17.98 -4.19 -12.06
CA ASP A 256 17.65 -2.81 -11.68
C ASP A 256 16.15 -2.54 -11.66
N ARG A 257 15.39 -3.24 -12.49
CA ARG A 257 13.92 -3.09 -12.56
C ARG A 257 13.27 -3.43 -11.23
N TRP A 258 13.71 -4.50 -10.56
CA TRP A 258 13.10 -4.89 -9.28
C TRP A 258 13.28 -3.81 -8.21
N LEU A 259 14.42 -3.15 -8.16
CA LEU A 259 14.64 -2.03 -7.23
C LEU A 259 13.74 -0.84 -7.57
N ARG A 260 13.65 -0.46 -8.85
CA ARG A 260 12.80 0.65 -9.29
C ARG A 260 11.31 0.40 -8.99
N GLU A 261 10.83 -0.83 -9.19
CA GLU A 261 9.47 -1.22 -8.83
C GLU A 261 9.26 -1.22 -7.30
N ALA A 262 10.22 -1.76 -6.53
CA ALA A 262 10.15 -1.80 -5.06
C ALA A 262 10.06 -0.40 -4.45
N MET A 263 10.80 0.58 -4.96
CA MET A 263 10.77 1.96 -4.47
C MET A 263 9.37 2.58 -4.56
N ILE A 264 8.59 2.23 -5.57
CA ILE A 264 7.20 2.71 -5.71
C ILE A 264 6.33 2.16 -4.58
N LEU A 265 6.53 0.89 -4.19
CA LEU A 265 5.73 0.22 -3.15
C LEU A 265 5.86 0.90 -1.78
N ALA A 266 6.99 1.52 -1.46
CA ALA A 266 7.16 2.27 -0.21
C ALA A 266 6.52 3.68 -0.25
N ILE A 267 6.26 4.22 -1.44
CA ILE A 267 5.81 5.60 -1.63
C ILE A 267 4.29 5.70 -1.80
N TRP A 268 3.72 4.95 -2.75
CA TRP A 268 2.29 5.05 -3.06
C TRP A 268 1.39 4.47 -1.96
N GLU A 269 0.08 4.76 -1.99
CA GLU A 269 -0.92 4.32 -0.99
C GLU A 269 -0.58 4.76 0.45
N GLY A 270 0.14 5.87 0.56
CA GLY A 270 0.72 6.41 1.79
C GLY A 270 2.16 5.94 1.99
N THR A 271 3.04 6.92 2.15
CA THR A 271 4.48 6.68 2.42
C THR A 271 4.70 5.88 3.70
N SER A 272 5.93 5.41 3.90
CA SER A 272 6.34 4.76 5.17
C SER A 272 5.99 5.63 6.39
N HIS A 273 6.22 6.94 6.34
CA HIS A 273 5.81 7.87 7.40
C HIS A 273 4.30 7.82 7.70
N ARG A 274 3.44 7.81 6.64
CA ARG A 274 1.99 7.72 6.84
C ARG A 274 1.57 6.39 7.44
N GLN A 275 2.19 5.26 7.05
CA GLN A 275 1.88 3.97 7.66
C GLN A 275 2.20 3.97 9.16
N ILE A 276 3.36 4.52 9.53
CA ILE A 276 3.80 4.62 10.92
C ILE A 276 2.81 5.47 11.72
N LEU A 277 2.54 6.70 11.29
CA LEU A 277 1.68 7.63 12.03
C LEU A 277 0.22 7.17 12.10
N ASP A 278 -0.34 6.66 10.99
CA ASP A 278 -1.70 6.12 10.98
C ASP A 278 -1.81 4.87 11.88
N GLY A 279 -0.78 4.03 11.91
CA GLY A 279 -0.72 2.86 12.79
C GLY A 279 -0.65 3.24 14.27
N LEU A 280 0.16 4.25 14.63
CA LEU A 280 0.21 4.80 15.99
C LEU A 280 -1.15 5.40 16.40
N GLU A 281 -1.78 6.17 15.54
CA GLU A 281 -3.11 6.74 15.79
C GLU A 281 -4.16 5.65 16.07
N VAL A 282 -4.13 4.55 15.30
CA VAL A 282 -5.04 3.42 15.54
C VAL A 282 -4.75 2.76 16.88
N MET A 283 -3.48 2.57 17.26
CA MET A 283 -3.11 2.02 18.57
C MET A 283 -3.54 2.95 19.70
N GLU A 284 -3.27 4.24 19.59
CA GLU A 284 -3.63 5.24 20.62
C GLU A 284 -5.14 5.35 20.83
N ARG A 285 -5.90 5.49 19.73
CA ARG A 285 -7.35 5.72 19.82
C ARG A 285 -8.18 4.46 20.07
N LYS A 286 -7.70 3.30 19.64
CA LYS A 286 -8.48 2.05 19.64
C LYS A 286 -7.87 0.95 20.51
N GLN A 287 -6.66 1.15 21.03
CA GLN A 287 -5.94 0.21 21.91
C GLN A 287 -5.82 -1.22 21.32
N VAL A 288 -5.76 -1.34 19.99
CA VAL A 288 -5.82 -2.63 19.31
C VAL A 288 -4.50 -3.40 19.33
N HIS A 289 -3.37 -2.75 19.70
CA HIS A 289 -2.13 -3.44 20.00
C HIS A 289 -2.32 -4.51 21.09
N LYS A 290 -3.19 -4.31 22.06
CA LYS A 290 -3.52 -5.31 23.08
C LYS A 290 -4.16 -6.56 22.46
N MET A 291 -5.04 -6.38 21.47
CA MET A 291 -5.59 -7.52 20.73
C MET A 291 -4.53 -8.24 19.88
N LEU A 292 -3.59 -7.49 19.30
CA LEU A 292 -2.47 -8.08 18.58
C LEU A 292 -1.61 -8.94 19.50
N PHE A 293 -1.24 -8.44 20.68
CA PHE A 293 -0.48 -9.22 21.65
C PHE A 293 -1.25 -10.45 22.16
N GLU A 294 -2.56 -10.31 22.42
CA GLU A 294 -3.41 -11.45 22.76
C GLU A 294 -3.39 -12.53 21.67
N GLN A 295 -3.48 -12.11 20.42
CA GLN A 295 -3.44 -13.02 19.26
C GLN A 295 -2.09 -13.73 19.11
N LEU A 296 -0.99 -13.18 19.61
CA LEU A 296 0.35 -13.77 19.51
C LEU A 296 0.73 -14.67 20.69
N LYS A 297 -0.12 -14.86 21.69
CA LYS A 297 0.17 -15.67 22.90
C LYS A 297 0.48 -17.14 22.61
N ASP A 298 -0.01 -17.67 21.52
CA ASP A 298 0.24 -19.06 21.09
C ASP A 298 1.65 -19.28 20.50
N VAL A 299 2.32 -18.19 20.07
CA VAL A 299 3.61 -18.24 19.33
C VAL A 299 4.73 -17.40 19.95
N ALA A 300 4.44 -16.66 21.01
CA ALA A 300 5.40 -15.82 21.72
C ALA A 300 5.36 -16.10 23.24
N SER A 301 6.49 -15.95 23.92
CA SER A 301 6.53 -16.09 25.39
C SER A 301 5.83 -14.90 26.08
N ALA A 302 5.35 -15.12 27.29
CA ALA A 302 4.71 -14.07 28.08
C ALA A 302 5.68 -12.90 28.36
N GLU A 303 6.96 -13.19 28.58
CA GLU A 303 8.01 -12.17 28.80
C GLU A 303 8.19 -11.28 27.58
N GLU A 304 8.36 -11.87 26.38
CA GLU A 304 8.51 -11.12 25.12
C GLU A 304 7.32 -10.20 24.86
N LEU A 305 6.09 -10.69 25.09
CA LEU A 305 4.88 -9.92 24.90
C LEU A 305 4.77 -8.77 25.91
N GLN A 306 5.03 -9.02 27.19
CA GLN A 306 4.98 -8.01 28.24
C GLN A 306 6.04 -6.89 28.00
N GLU A 307 7.25 -7.27 27.60
CA GLU A 307 8.32 -6.30 27.32
C GLU A 307 7.91 -5.35 26.19
N LEU A 308 7.45 -5.93 25.05
CA LEU A 308 7.10 -5.12 23.89
C LEU A 308 5.80 -4.32 24.12
N GLU A 309 4.82 -4.87 24.81
CA GLU A 309 3.59 -4.15 25.19
C GLU A 309 3.90 -2.95 26.09
N ALA A 310 4.75 -3.15 27.09
CA ALA A 310 5.19 -2.05 27.98
C ALA A 310 5.95 -0.97 27.21
N GLU A 311 6.74 -1.33 26.22
CA GLU A 311 7.45 -0.38 25.37
C GLU A 311 6.47 0.41 24.47
N VAL A 312 5.53 -0.25 23.83
CA VAL A 312 4.47 0.40 23.03
C VAL A 312 3.66 1.35 23.91
N GLU A 313 3.22 0.91 25.10
CA GLU A 313 2.44 1.75 26.00
C GLU A 313 3.22 2.98 26.51
N ARG A 314 4.52 2.83 26.79
CA ARG A 314 5.37 3.97 27.16
C ARG A 314 5.48 4.96 26.01
N HIS A 315 5.72 4.47 24.79
CA HIS A 315 5.81 5.31 23.60
C HIS A 315 4.50 6.08 23.35
N LEU A 316 3.34 5.43 23.45
CA LEU A 316 2.04 6.07 23.24
C LEU A 316 1.75 7.19 24.25
N LYS A 317 2.41 7.18 25.43
CA LYS A 317 2.27 8.21 26.49
C LYS A 317 3.25 9.39 26.32
N LEU A 318 4.19 9.34 25.38
CA LEU A 318 5.11 10.45 25.12
C LEU A 318 4.36 11.70 24.67
N PRO A 319 4.94 12.90 24.92
CA PRO A 319 4.46 14.13 24.28
C PRO A 319 4.42 13.98 22.77
N THR A 320 3.52 14.70 22.10
CA THR A 320 3.23 14.50 20.66
C THR A 320 4.49 14.56 19.81
N ASP A 321 5.33 15.57 19.97
CA ASP A 321 6.53 15.74 19.14
C ASP A 321 7.57 14.63 19.38
N GLU A 322 7.77 14.22 20.64
CA GLU A 322 8.67 13.12 20.97
C GLU A 322 8.15 11.77 20.46
N LYS A 323 6.85 11.55 20.61
CA LYS A 323 6.17 10.36 20.10
C LYS A 323 6.33 10.23 18.58
N GLU A 324 6.13 11.32 17.84
CA GLU A 324 6.32 11.34 16.40
C GLU A 324 7.80 11.15 16.01
N ALA A 325 8.73 11.82 16.68
CA ALA A 325 10.16 11.71 16.39
C ALA A 325 10.71 10.29 16.59
N GLN A 326 10.18 9.53 17.54
CA GLN A 326 10.63 8.18 17.89
C GLN A 326 9.73 7.09 17.25
N ALA A 327 8.72 7.47 16.47
CA ALA A 327 7.68 6.60 15.96
C ALA A 327 8.21 5.41 15.13
N GLU A 328 9.20 5.66 14.28
CA GLU A 328 9.72 4.63 13.37
C GLU A 328 10.35 3.46 14.13
N ALA A 329 11.13 3.73 15.17
CA ALA A 329 11.85 2.70 15.92
C ALA A 329 10.86 1.70 16.53
N ILE A 330 9.85 2.19 17.25
CA ILE A 330 8.85 1.33 17.90
C ILE A 330 7.96 0.62 16.88
N PHE A 331 7.54 1.31 15.81
CA PHE A 331 6.69 0.73 14.79
C PHE A 331 7.39 -0.39 14.02
N ARG A 332 8.66 -0.18 13.66
CA ARG A 332 9.51 -1.19 13.04
C ARG A 332 9.70 -2.40 13.95
N ARG A 333 10.01 -2.18 15.23
CA ARG A 333 10.16 -3.27 16.22
C ARG A 333 8.88 -4.09 16.31
N LEU A 334 7.71 -3.43 16.39
CA LEU A 334 6.41 -4.10 16.43
C LEU A 334 6.16 -4.91 15.14
N ALA A 335 6.46 -4.35 13.97
CA ALA A 335 6.28 -5.03 12.69
C ALA A 335 7.14 -6.29 12.58
N VAL A 336 8.45 -6.16 12.90
CA VAL A 336 9.40 -7.27 12.86
C VAL A 336 9.02 -8.37 13.84
N PHE A 337 8.68 -8.00 15.08
CA PHE A 337 8.24 -8.95 16.10
C PHE A 337 6.98 -9.70 15.65
N THR A 338 5.97 -8.97 15.19
CA THR A 338 4.71 -9.56 14.72
C THR A 338 4.96 -10.54 13.56
N ALA A 339 5.79 -10.14 12.60
CA ALA A 339 6.14 -10.97 11.44
C ALA A 339 6.87 -12.26 11.84
N ASP A 340 7.87 -12.16 12.75
CA ASP A 340 8.59 -13.34 13.28
C ASP A 340 7.64 -14.30 13.98
N LYS A 341 6.77 -13.80 14.86
CA LYS A 341 5.84 -14.66 15.60
C LYS A 341 4.81 -15.32 14.69
N LEU A 342 4.26 -14.57 13.74
CA LEU A 342 3.30 -15.14 12.77
C LEU A 342 3.93 -16.21 11.87
N SER A 343 5.21 -16.08 11.49
CA SER A 343 5.89 -17.08 10.68
C SER A 343 5.99 -18.45 11.35
N ARG A 344 5.95 -18.52 12.68
CA ARG A 344 6.01 -19.76 13.46
C ARG A 344 4.70 -20.55 13.47
N ARG A 345 3.56 -19.92 13.11
CA ARG A 345 2.28 -20.62 12.94
C ARG A 345 2.23 -21.49 11.71
N HIS A 346 2.97 -21.10 10.69
CA HIS A 346 2.98 -21.76 9.41
C HIS A 346 4.43 -22.04 9.01
N PRO A 347 5.11 -23.01 9.69
CA PRO A 347 6.45 -23.37 9.30
C PRO A 347 6.45 -23.90 7.85
N PRO A 348 7.53 -23.67 7.10
CA PRO A 348 7.65 -24.04 5.68
C PRO A 348 7.53 -25.54 5.42
#